data_db4d649170414e38af5228403d751f67
#
_entry.id   db4d649170414e38af5228403d751f67
#
_cell.length_a   1.000
_cell.length_b   1.000
_cell.length_c   1.000
_cell.angle_alpha   90.00
_cell.angle_beta   90.00
_cell.angle_gamma   90.00
#
_symmetry.space_group_name_H-M   'P 1'
#
loop_
_entity.id
_entity.type
_entity.pdbx_description
1 polymer ?
#
loop_
_entity_poly.entity_id
_entity_poly.type
_entity_poly.pdbx_seq_one_letter_code
_entity_poly.pdbx_strand_id
1 'polypeptide(L)'
;MIVPTRYTDIPDWFAQEDLGYGISRIYEPYYREDYRCNIYLVKGKFFDIVIDTGLGLGSLKNFLRYTSRDPVLIMSHAHYDHIGSAHEFERRMIHPAEADLIASPTRENTYADLLLATEDFIQLPWHGYDAAQWLPTSAPCDLLMGSDILDIGGRRFEVMHTPGHSAGSICLWEQKTGILICADTVYEGEIFDHLPCSHIPTYVQTMKRLRKLPVKLALPGHGPLLDNVQFESVIDGYLALKGEPVPGGTGRLGELPASTDHS
;
A
#
# COMPACT_ATOMS: atom_id res chain seq x y z
N MET A 1 -10.66 -1.66 -24.56
CA MET A 1 -10.40 -0.90 -23.33
C MET A 1 -11.74 -0.74 -22.63
N ILE A 2 -11.98 -1.49 -21.55
CA ILE A 2 -13.18 -1.30 -20.72
C ILE A 2 -12.77 -0.23 -19.72
N VAL A 3 -13.18 1.01 -19.97
CA VAL A 3 -13.09 2.08 -18.97
C VAL A 3 -14.18 1.78 -17.93
N PRO A 4 -13.94 1.92 -16.63
CA PRO A 4 -15.02 1.82 -15.65
C PRO A 4 -16.12 2.78 -16.08
N THR A 5 -17.27 2.21 -16.42
CA THR A 5 -18.37 2.98 -17.02
C THR A 5 -19.11 3.83 -16.01
N ARG A 6 -18.73 3.75 -14.72
CA ARG A 6 -19.44 4.47 -13.66
C ARG A 6 -18.51 4.71 -12.46
N TYR A 7 -18.43 5.97 -12.06
CA TYR A 7 -17.97 6.36 -10.72
C TYR A 7 -19.12 6.35 -9.72
N THR A 8 -18.75 6.40 -8.44
CA THR A 8 -19.70 6.48 -7.34
C THR A 8 -20.69 7.63 -7.49
N ASP A 9 -21.92 7.42 -7.00
CA ASP A 9 -22.93 8.47 -6.85
C ASP A 9 -22.68 9.35 -5.59
N ILE A 10 -21.70 8.99 -4.74
CA ILE A 10 -21.34 9.73 -3.53
C ILE A 10 -20.37 10.86 -3.91
N PRO A 11 -20.75 12.14 -3.69
CA PRO A 11 -19.94 13.30 -4.15
C PRO A 11 -18.54 13.36 -3.56
N ASP A 12 -18.40 13.04 -2.26
CA ASP A 12 -17.15 13.12 -1.50
C ASP A 12 -16.64 11.71 -1.21
N TRP A 13 -16.32 10.96 -2.27
CA TRP A 13 -15.85 9.58 -2.15
C TRP A 13 -14.51 9.44 -1.42
N PHE A 14 -13.66 10.45 -1.50
CA PHE A 14 -12.37 10.47 -0.83
C PHE A 14 -12.36 11.45 0.33
N ALA A 15 -11.67 11.09 1.41
CA ALA A 15 -11.26 11.98 2.48
C ALA A 15 -9.75 12.22 2.41
N GLN A 16 -9.28 13.37 2.89
CA GLN A 16 -7.87 13.75 2.93
C GLN A 16 -7.49 14.29 4.29
N GLU A 17 -6.30 13.92 4.73
CA GLU A 17 -5.67 14.35 5.97
C GLU A 17 -4.26 14.88 5.68
N ASP A 18 -3.90 16.04 6.23
CA ASP A 18 -2.54 16.57 6.13
C ASP A 18 -1.67 15.96 7.24
N LEU A 19 -0.63 15.26 6.85
CA LEU A 19 0.32 14.62 7.77
C LEU A 19 1.52 15.54 8.12
N GLY A 20 1.54 16.75 7.58
CA GLY A 20 2.73 17.58 7.59
C GLY A 20 3.78 17.10 6.58
N TYR A 21 4.97 17.68 6.63
CA TYR A 21 6.07 17.36 5.70
C TYR A 21 5.72 17.48 4.21
N GLY A 22 4.61 18.16 3.85
CA GLY A 22 4.09 18.19 2.49
C GLY A 22 3.57 16.84 2.01
N ILE A 23 3.08 16.01 2.92
CA ILE A 23 2.45 14.71 2.67
C ILE A 23 1.00 14.77 3.13
N SER A 24 0.10 14.31 2.29
CA SER A 24 -1.30 14.05 2.67
C SER A 24 -1.62 12.58 2.52
N ARG A 25 -2.39 12.04 3.46
CA ARG A 25 -3.05 10.74 3.34
C ARG A 25 -4.45 10.95 2.76
N ILE A 26 -4.79 10.17 1.76
CA ILE A 26 -6.10 10.12 1.11
C ILE A 26 -6.63 8.71 1.26
N TYR A 27 -7.93 8.57 1.49
CA TYR A 27 -8.56 7.26 1.67
C TYR A 27 -10.04 7.29 1.30
N GLU A 28 -10.65 6.12 1.16
CA GLU A 28 -12.06 5.91 0.83
C GLU A 28 -12.85 5.61 2.11
N PRO A 29 -13.50 6.62 2.77
CA PRO A 29 -14.09 6.46 4.10
C PRO A 29 -15.31 5.53 4.14
N TYR A 30 -15.85 5.16 2.99
CA TYR A 30 -16.99 4.26 2.85
C TYR A 30 -16.62 2.79 2.69
N TYR A 31 -15.32 2.46 2.75
CA TYR A 31 -14.78 1.12 2.81
C TYR A 31 -14.17 0.86 4.20
N ARG A 32 -14.20 -0.39 4.66
CA ARG A 32 -13.74 -0.76 6.01
C ARG A 32 -12.32 -0.27 6.28
N GLU A 33 -12.10 0.27 7.47
CA GLU A 33 -10.84 0.88 7.87
C GLU A 33 -9.65 -0.09 7.76
N ASP A 34 -9.85 -1.34 8.15
CA ASP A 34 -8.81 -2.37 8.13
C ASP A 34 -8.37 -2.76 6.71
N TYR A 35 -9.24 -2.54 5.69
CA TYR A 35 -9.01 -2.95 4.31
C TYR A 35 -8.83 -1.79 3.34
N ARG A 36 -9.16 -0.57 3.75
CA ARG A 36 -9.01 0.59 2.87
C ARG A 36 -7.55 0.96 2.67
N CYS A 37 -7.18 1.19 1.42
CA CYS A 37 -5.85 1.66 1.07
C CYS A 37 -5.60 3.09 1.59
N ASN A 38 -4.43 3.32 2.14
CA ASN A 38 -3.86 4.64 2.37
C ASN A 38 -3.14 5.10 1.10
N ILE A 39 -3.73 6.06 0.41
CA ILE A 39 -3.13 6.73 -0.74
C ILE A 39 -2.31 7.91 -0.24
N TYR A 40 -1.09 8.08 -0.71
CA TYR A 40 -0.26 9.21 -0.28
C TYR A 40 0.01 10.19 -1.40
N LEU A 41 -0.32 11.48 -1.19
CA LEU A 41 0.11 12.58 -2.04
C LEU A 41 1.33 13.25 -1.40
N VAL A 42 2.45 13.29 -2.11
CA VAL A 42 3.69 13.91 -1.66
C VAL A 42 4.04 15.09 -2.55
N LYS A 43 4.14 16.27 -1.96
CA LYS A 43 4.47 17.50 -2.66
C LYS A 43 5.95 17.63 -2.96
N GLY A 44 6.28 17.95 -4.20
CA GLY A 44 7.62 18.29 -4.66
C GLY A 44 7.71 19.69 -5.28
N LYS A 45 8.92 20.18 -5.48
CA LYS A 45 9.13 21.44 -6.19
C LYS A 45 9.00 21.30 -7.71
N PHE A 46 9.41 20.16 -8.26
CA PHE A 46 9.37 19.90 -9.69
C PHE A 46 8.03 19.29 -10.11
N PHE A 47 7.60 18.25 -9.41
CA PHE A 47 6.32 17.58 -9.59
C PHE A 47 5.91 16.91 -8.27
N ASP A 48 4.64 16.62 -8.15
CA ASP A 48 4.12 15.85 -7.04
C ASP A 48 4.13 14.35 -7.39
N ILE A 49 4.15 13.48 -6.38
CA ILE A 49 3.92 12.05 -6.57
C ILE A 49 2.69 11.61 -5.80
N VAL A 50 1.96 10.65 -6.36
CA VAL A 50 0.90 9.92 -5.69
C VAL A 50 1.34 8.46 -5.56
N ILE A 51 1.20 7.90 -4.38
CA ILE A 51 1.49 6.51 -4.12
C ILE A 51 0.16 5.78 -3.93
N ASP A 52 -0.10 4.82 -4.81
CA ASP A 52 -1.31 4.00 -4.90
C ASP A 52 -2.59 4.81 -5.22
N THR A 53 -3.74 4.13 -5.41
CA THR A 53 -4.93 4.78 -5.98
C THR A 53 -6.27 4.29 -5.45
N GLY A 54 -6.31 3.43 -4.44
CA GLY A 54 -7.56 2.89 -3.90
C GLY A 54 -8.29 1.95 -4.86
N LEU A 55 -9.59 1.78 -4.61
CA LEU A 55 -10.47 0.87 -5.36
C LEU A 55 -10.86 1.38 -6.76
N GLY A 56 -10.67 2.68 -7.03
CA GLY A 56 -11.06 3.28 -8.31
C GLY A 56 -12.56 3.45 -8.51
N LEU A 57 -13.34 3.46 -7.44
CA LEU A 57 -14.78 3.68 -7.48
C LEU A 57 -15.13 5.17 -7.52
N GLY A 58 -14.20 6.05 -7.15
CA GLY A 58 -14.24 7.48 -7.39
C GLY A 58 -13.09 7.91 -8.29
N SER A 59 -13.21 9.07 -8.97
CA SER A 59 -12.10 9.62 -9.75
C SER A 59 -11.09 10.30 -8.84
N LEU A 60 -9.96 9.64 -8.59
CA LEU A 60 -8.88 10.20 -7.80
C LEU A 60 -8.22 11.39 -8.50
N LYS A 61 -8.07 11.35 -9.83
CA LYS A 61 -7.56 12.47 -10.62
C LYS A 61 -8.42 13.74 -10.45
N ASN A 62 -9.75 13.58 -10.48
CA ASN A 62 -10.65 14.71 -10.25
C ASN A 62 -10.58 15.25 -8.82
N PHE A 63 -10.45 14.37 -7.83
CA PHE A 63 -10.26 14.77 -6.44
C PHE A 63 -8.97 15.59 -6.26
N LEU A 64 -7.89 15.17 -6.90
CA LEU A 64 -6.57 15.80 -6.80
C LEU A 64 -6.43 17.10 -7.62
N ARG A 65 -7.31 17.38 -8.57
CA ARG A 65 -7.17 18.50 -9.53
C ARG A 65 -6.90 19.88 -8.92
N TYR A 66 -7.35 20.10 -7.68
CA TYR A 66 -7.16 21.37 -6.97
C TYR A 66 -5.98 21.37 -6.01
N THR A 67 -5.44 20.20 -5.70
CA THR A 67 -4.41 20.00 -4.68
C THR A 67 -3.06 19.57 -5.25
N SER A 68 -3.04 19.08 -6.48
CA SER A 68 -1.82 18.60 -7.13
C SER A 68 -1.68 19.08 -8.58
N ARG A 69 -0.44 19.18 -9.03
CA ARG A 69 -0.06 19.55 -10.40
C ARG A 69 0.29 18.30 -11.18
N ASP A 70 -0.70 17.64 -11.78
CA ASP A 70 -0.53 16.45 -12.62
C ASP A 70 0.56 15.50 -12.12
N PRO A 71 0.30 14.79 -11.00
CA PRO A 71 1.31 14.04 -10.29
C PRO A 71 1.76 12.80 -11.08
N VAL A 72 2.97 12.33 -10.78
CA VAL A 72 3.43 11.00 -11.18
C VAL A 72 2.87 9.97 -10.22
N LEU A 73 2.16 8.99 -10.73
CA LEU A 73 1.72 7.84 -9.93
C LEU A 73 2.85 6.85 -9.75
N ILE A 74 3.07 6.44 -8.52
CA ILE A 74 3.93 5.32 -8.14
C ILE A 74 3.04 4.24 -7.54
N MET A 75 2.94 3.10 -8.18
CA MET A 75 2.23 1.94 -7.64
C MET A 75 3.19 1.11 -6.82
N SER A 76 2.83 0.89 -5.55
CA SER A 76 3.64 0.10 -4.63
C SER A 76 3.66 -1.38 -5.02
N HIS A 77 2.52 -1.89 -5.51
CA HIS A 77 2.31 -3.23 -6.03
C HIS A 77 0.95 -3.30 -6.77
N ALA A 78 0.60 -4.47 -7.32
CA ALA A 78 -0.54 -4.61 -8.23
C ALA A 78 -1.81 -5.24 -7.62
N HIS A 79 -2.04 -5.11 -6.31
CA HIS A 79 -3.30 -5.54 -5.73
C HIS A 79 -4.45 -4.56 -6.03
N TYR A 80 -5.67 -5.10 -6.05
CA TYR A 80 -6.89 -4.43 -6.52
C TYR A 80 -7.15 -3.06 -5.88
N ASP A 81 -6.86 -2.94 -4.61
CA ASP A 81 -7.11 -1.75 -3.78
C ASP A 81 -5.99 -0.71 -3.86
N HIS A 82 -4.88 -1.01 -4.54
CA HIS A 82 -3.78 -0.08 -4.78
C HIS A 82 -3.78 0.51 -6.19
N ILE A 83 -4.48 -0.12 -7.14
CA ILE A 83 -4.37 0.22 -8.57
C ILE A 83 -5.67 0.70 -9.21
N GLY A 84 -6.77 0.81 -8.48
CA GLY A 84 -8.10 1.01 -9.04
C GLY A 84 -8.24 2.24 -9.94
N SER A 85 -7.65 3.39 -9.57
CA SER A 85 -7.62 4.60 -10.39
C SER A 85 -6.32 4.78 -11.20
N ALA A 86 -5.44 3.78 -11.29
CA ALA A 86 -4.14 3.92 -11.97
C ALA A 86 -4.26 4.38 -13.44
N HIS A 87 -5.30 3.95 -14.13
CA HIS A 87 -5.59 4.31 -15.52
C HIS A 87 -5.85 5.82 -15.74
N GLU A 88 -6.18 6.57 -14.70
CA GLU A 88 -6.45 8.01 -14.78
C GLU A 88 -5.16 8.86 -14.90
N PHE A 89 -4.01 8.31 -14.56
CA PHE A 89 -2.74 9.02 -14.56
C PHE A 89 -1.98 8.80 -15.87
N GLU A 90 -1.44 9.85 -16.49
CA GLU A 90 -0.64 9.74 -17.71
C GLU A 90 0.76 9.21 -17.42
N ARG A 91 1.38 9.72 -16.34
CA ARG A 91 2.70 9.28 -15.88
C ARG A 91 2.51 8.36 -14.68
N ARG A 92 2.83 7.10 -14.85
CA ARG A 92 2.67 6.06 -13.83
C ARG A 92 3.79 5.03 -13.92
N MET A 93 4.22 4.55 -12.77
CA MET A 93 5.36 3.64 -12.64
C MET A 93 5.03 2.50 -11.70
N ILE A 94 5.59 1.33 -11.98
CA ILE A 94 5.53 0.13 -11.14
C ILE A 94 6.83 -0.65 -11.26
N HIS A 95 7.10 -1.53 -10.29
CA HIS A 95 8.24 -2.45 -10.38
C HIS A 95 8.06 -3.44 -11.54
N PRO A 96 9.13 -3.77 -12.31
CA PRO A 96 9.06 -4.65 -13.47
C PRO A 96 8.40 -6.00 -13.23
N ALA A 97 8.54 -6.55 -12.02
CA ALA A 97 7.95 -7.85 -11.66
C ALA A 97 6.42 -7.90 -11.75
N GLU A 98 5.75 -6.74 -11.79
CA GLU A 98 4.28 -6.63 -11.86
C GLU A 98 3.77 -5.79 -13.03
N ALA A 99 4.65 -5.35 -13.93
CA ALA A 99 4.26 -4.52 -15.07
C ALA A 99 3.25 -5.22 -16.00
N ASP A 100 3.40 -6.51 -16.21
CA ASP A 100 2.47 -7.31 -17.04
C ASP A 100 1.09 -7.44 -16.38
N LEU A 101 1.04 -7.50 -15.03
CA LEU A 101 -0.23 -7.53 -14.29
C LEU A 101 -1.02 -6.24 -14.52
N ILE A 102 -0.38 -5.09 -14.45
CA ILE A 102 -1.00 -3.78 -14.68
C ILE A 102 -1.38 -3.56 -16.15
N ALA A 103 -0.61 -4.11 -17.07
CA ALA A 103 -0.93 -4.01 -18.51
C ALA A 103 -2.17 -4.84 -18.89
N SER A 104 -2.39 -5.96 -18.19
CA SER A 104 -3.51 -6.89 -18.43
C SER A 104 -4.11 -7.39 -17.12
N PRO A 105 -4.68 -6.47 -16.30
CA PRO A 105 -5.18 -6.85 -14.99
C PRO A 105 -6.50 -7.62 -15.11
N THR A 106 -6.68 -8.57 -14.22
CA THR A 106 -7.93 -9.33 -14.02
C THR A 106 -8.28 -9.32 -12.55
N ARG A 107 -9.51 -9.68 -12.21
CA ARG A 107 -9.90 -9.86 -10.80
C ARG A 107 -9.04 -10.92 -10.10
N GLU A 108 -8.69 -12.01 -10.82
CA GLU A 108 -7.87 -13.09 -10.29
C GLU A 108 -6.44 -12.64 -10.00
N ASN A 109 -5.75 -12.01 -10.97
CA ASN A 109 -4.34 -11.66 -10.82
C ASN A 109 -4.09 -10.40 -9.96
N THR A 110 -5.15 -9.64 -9.66
CA THR A 110 -5.15 -8.52 -8.69
C THR A 110 -5.71 -8.92 -7.32
N TYR A 111 -6.10 -10.18 -7.15
CA TYR A 111 -6.70 -10.74 -5.93
C TYR A 111 -8.07 -10.17 -5.52
N ALA A 112 -8.73 -9.42 -6.39
CA ALA A 112 -10.07 -8.92 -6.11
C ALA A 112 -11.10 -10.06 -5.94
N ASP A 113 -10.93 -11.19 -6.62
CA ASP A 113 -11.82 -12.35 -6.45
C ASP A 113 -11.71 -13.01 -5.07
N LEU A 114 -10.57 -12.85 -4.43
CA LEU A 114 -10.31 -13.44 -3.11
C LEU A 114 -10.64 -12.48 -1.96
N LEU A 115 -10.41 -11.18 -2.14
CA LEU A 115 -10.36 -10.21 -1.05
C LEU A 115 -11.44 -9.15 -1.10
N LEU A 116 -11.99 -8.80 -2.29
CA LEU A 116 -12.98 -7.72 -2.40
C LEU A 116 -14.40 -8.24 -2.22
N ALA A 117 -15.04 -7.85 -1.13
CA ALA A 117 -16.40 -8.26 -0.78
C ALA A 117 -17.35 -7.06 -0.64
N THR A 118 -18.63 -7.25 -0.98
CA THR A 118 -19.65 -6.20 -0.89
C THR A 118 -19.94 -5.81 0.56
N GLU A 119 -19.87 -6.75 1.47
CA GLU A 119 -20.07 -6.55 2.92
C GLU A 119 -19.00 -5.69 3.59
N ASP A 120 -17.86 -5.46 2.95
CA ASP A 120 -16.80 -4.59 3.46
C ASP A 120 -17.07 -3.11 3.21
N PHE A 121 -18.12 -2.78 2.45
CA PHE A 121 -18.53 -1.39 2.25
C PHE A 121 -19.44 -0.91 3.39
N ILE A 122 -19.04 0.17 4.06
CA ILE A 122 -19.86 0.89 5.04
C ILE A 122 -21.05 1.56 4.34
N GLN A 123 -20.79 2.08 3.13
CA GLN A 123 -21.79 2.60 2.23
C GLN A 123 -21.44 2.21 0.80
N LEU A 124 -22.39 1.64 0.08
CA LEU A 124 -22.19 1.23 -1.31
C LEU A 124 -21.96 2.45 -2.21
N PRO A 125 -21.08 2.36 -3.21
CA PRO A 125 -20.79 3.47 -4.12
C PRO A 125 -22.02 3.93 -4.93
N TRP A 126 -22.96 3.02 -5.17
CA TRP A 126 -24.32 3.28 -5.74
C TRP A 126 -25.27 2.19 -5.31
N HIS A 127 -26.57 2.47 -5.47
CA HIS A 127 -27.60 1.48 -5.16
C HIS A 127 -27.45 0.22 -6.03
N GLY A 128 -27.42 -0.93 -5.38
CA GLY A 128 -27.29 -2.24 -6.04
C GLY A 128 -25.85 -2.56 -6.52
N TYR A 129 -24.85 -1.87 -6.02
CA TYR A 129 -23.45 -2.25 -6.25
C TYR A 129 -23.19 -3.65 -5.69
N ASP A 130 -22.48 -4.44 -6.49
CA ASP A 130 -21.97 -5.75 -6.12
C ASP A 130 -20.46 -5.79 -6.42
N ALA A 131 -19.66 -6.04 -5.39
CA ALA A 131 -18.20 -6.09 -5.51
C ALA A 131 -17.72 -7.17 -6.51
N ALA A 132 -18.52 -8.22 -6.75
CA ALA A 132 -18.23 -9.21 -7.78
C ALA A 132 -18.19 -8.61 -9.20
N GLN A 133 -18.79 -7.44 -9.41
CA GLN A 133 -18.81 -6.73 -10.70
C GLN A 133 -17.64 -5.76 -10.87
N TRP A 134 -16.84 -5.53 -9.82
CA TRP A 134 -15.66 -4.68 -9.93
C TRP A 134 -14.65 -5.27 -10.92
N LEU A 135 -14.14 -4.44 -11.82
CA LEU A 135 -13.16 -4.84 -12.83
C LEU A 135 -11.98 -3.87 -12.82
N PRO A 136 -10.75 -4.40 -12.79
CA PRO A 136 -9.57 -3.56 -12.93
C PRO A 136 -9.45 -2.99 -14.34
N THR A 137 -8.89 -1.79 -14.45
CA THR A 137 -8.65 -1.15 -15.73
C THR A 137 -7.17 -1.21 -16.09
N SER A 138 -6.87 -1.65 -17.32
CA SER A 138 -5.50 -1.70 -17.84
C SER A 138 -4.82 -0.33 -17.76
N ALA A 139 -3.62 -0.32 -17.18
CA ALA A 139 -2.82 0.88 -16.97
C ALA A 139 -1.33 0.60 -17.30
N PRO A 140 -0.97 0.36 -18.57
CA PRO A 140 0.44 0.18 -18.94
C PRO A 140 1.29 1.36 -18.46
N CYS A 141 2.49 1.10 -17.96
CA CYS A 141 3.27 2.08 -17.23
C CYS A 141 4.77 1.95 -17.52
N ASP A 142 5.52 2.98 -17.11
CA ASP A 142 6.97 2.95 -17.08
C ASP A 142 7.47 2.06 -15.92
N LEU A 143 8.69 1.58 -16.03
CA LEU A 143 9.29 0.69 -15.05
C LEU A 143 10.07 1.49 -14.00
N LEU A 144 9.93 1.08 -12.73
CA LEU A 144 10.63 1.65 -11.60
C LEU A 144 11.47 0.57 -10.92
N MET A 145 12.78 0.67 -11.05
CA MET A 145 13.70 -0.33 -10.52
C MET A 145 14.00 -0.09 -9.04
N GLY A 146 14.16 -1.17 -8.28
CA GLY A 146 14.78 -1.08 -6.97
C GLY A 146 16.17 -0.43 -7.10
N SER A 147 16.49 0.50 -6.23
CA SER A 147 17.67 1.40 -6.26
C SER A 147 17.55 2.67 -7.12
N ASP A 148 16.46 2.89 -7.85
CA ASP A 148 16.21 4.17 -8.50
C ASP A 148 16.06 5.29 -7.45
N ILE A 149 16.38 6.51 -7.85
CA ILE A 149 16.20 7.71 -7.02
C ILE A 149 15.15 8.58 -7.67
N LEU A 150 14.04 8.77 -6.97
CA LEU A 150 13.00 9.72 -7.34
C LEU A 150 13.33 11.09 -6.72
N ASP A 151 13.86 12.01 -7.52
CA ASP A 151 14.06 13.40 -7.11
C ASP A 151 12.89 14.26 -7.58
N ILE A 152 12.01 14.64 -6.65
CA ILE A 152 10.82 15.42 -6.92
C ILE A 152 11.04 16.93 -6.68
N GLY A 153 12.30 17.32 -6.53
CA GLY A 153 12.70 18.71 -6.25
C GLY A 153 12.68 19.04 -4.76
N GLY A 154 13.86 18.94 -4.14
CA GLY A 154 14.05 19.18 -2.72
C GLY A 154 13.75 17.98 -1.82
N ARG A 155 13.19 16.93 -2.36
CA ARG A 155 12.97 15.61 -1.71
C ARG A 155 13.48 14.52 -2.64
N ARG A 156 14.13 13.52 -2.04
CA ARG A 156 14.71 12.39 -2.77
C ARG A 156 14.33 11.10 -2.07
N PHE A 157 13.67 10.23 -2.80
CA PHE A 157 13.26 8.92 -2.35
C PHE A 157 14.12 7.84 -3.04
N GLU A 158 14.74 6.98 -2.26
CA GLU A 158 15.30 5.74 -2.75
C GLU A 158 14.15 4.74 -2.94
N VAL A 159 14.03 4.16 -4.13
CA VAL A 159 13.10 3.08 -4.40
C VAL A 159 13.73 1.79 -3.88
N MET A 160 13.09 1.17 -2.93
CA MET A 160 13.53 -0.09 -2.34
C MET A 160 12.65 -1.22 -2.85
N HIS A 161 13.19 -2.16 -3.61
CA HIS A 161 12.47 -3.40 -3.89
C HIS A 161 12.33 -4.22 -2.61
N THR A 162 11.10 -4.45 -2.18
CA THR A 162 10.73 -5.09 -0.91
C THR A 162 9.79 -6.28 -1.12
N PRO A 163 10.20 -7.28 -1.94
CA PRO A 163 9.35 -8.42 -2.25
C PRO A 163 9.05 -9.27 -1.02
N GLY A 164 7.93 -9.97 -1.08
CA GLY A 164 7.48 -10.88 -0.03
C GLY A 164 5.98 -10.90 0.12
N HIS A 165 5.35 -9.74 0.30
CA HIS A 165 3.90 -9.57 0.19
C HIS A 165 3.45 -9.85 -1.25
N SER A 166 4.09 -9.20 -2.21
CA SER A 166 4.02 -9.53 -3.63
C SER A 166 5.41 -9.52 -4.27
N ALA A 167 5.52 -9.97 -5.51
CA ALA A 167 6.81 -10.07 -6.19
C ALA A 167 7.42 -8.71 -6.55
N GLY A 168 6.59 -7.71 -6.80
CA GLY A 168 6.99 -6.36 -7.21
C GLY A 168 6.83 -5.31 -6.11
N SER A 169 6.50 -5.69 -4.88
CA SER A 169 6.35 -4.72 -3.78
C SER A 169 7.57 -3.83 -3.62
N ILE A 170 7.34 -2.52 -3.49
CA ILE A 170 8.36 -1.51 -3.25
C ILE A 170 8.03 -0.64 -2.05
N CYS A 171 9.07 -0.11 -1.42
CA CYS A 171 9.00 1.00 -0.47
C CYS A 171 9.72 2.22 -1.03
N LEU A 172 9.34 3.42 -0.58
CA LEU A 172 10.05 4.66 -0.89
C LEU A 172 10.68 5.22 0.39
N TRP A 173 12.01 5.28 0.41
CA TRP A 173 12.79 5.73 1.56
C TRP A 173 13.34 7.14 1.39
N GLU A 174 12.93 8.08 2.23
CA GLU A 174 13.51 9.43 2.32
C GLU A 174 14.46 9.53 3.52
N GLN A 175 15.74 9.30 3.25
CA GLN A 175 16.77 9.29 4.31
C GLN A 175 16.84 10.60 5.10
N LYS A 176 16.64 11.74 4.44
CA LYS A 176 16.76 13.07 5.05
C LYS A 176 15.77 13.30 6.19
N THR A 177 14.55 12.81 6.04
CA THR A 177 13.47 12.97 7.04
C THR A 177 13.33 11.76 7.94
N GLY A 178 13.79 10.58 7.48
CA GLY A 178 13.53 9.31 8.13
C GLY A 178 12.11 8.79 7.84
N ILE A 179 11.50 9.21 6.72
CA ILE A 179 10.18 8.76 6.32
C ILE A 179 10.30 7.58 5.35
N LEU A 180 9.57 6.51 5.65
CA LEU A 180 9.43 5.33 4.80
C LEU A 180 7.97 5.17 4.37
N ILE A 181 7.67 5.29 3.09
CA ILE A 181 6.37 4.89 2.55
C ILE A 181 6.49 3.41 2.25
N CYS A 182 5.84 2.57 3.05
CA CYS A 182 6.07 1.13 3.06
C CYS A 182 4.91 0.30 2.51
N ALA A 183 3.80 0.94 2.16
CA ALA A 183 2.63 0.24 1.63
C ALA A 183 2.34 -1.07 2.41
N ASP A 184 2.10 -2.17 1.73
CA ASP A 184 1.76 -3.46 2.37
C ASP A 184 2.96 -4.29 2.81
N THR A 185 4.15 -3.67 2.80
CA THR A 185 5.33 -4.35 3.32
C THR A 185 5.38 -4.36 4.85
N VAL A 186 4.99 -3.24 5.50
CA VAL A 186 4.96 -3.13 6.98
C VAL A 186 3.74 -2.33 7.40
N TYR A 187 2.81 -2.94 8.11
CA TYR A 187 1.60 -2.33 8.66
C TYR A 187 1.16 -3.03 9.94
N GLU A 188 0.32 -2.38 10.75
CA GLU A 188 -0.21 -2.96 11.97
C GLU A 188 -1.31 -3.99 11.65
N GLY A 189 -1.32 -5.09 12.40
CA GLY A 189 -2.29 -6.17 12.23
C GLY A 189 -1.71 -7.44 11.64
N GLU A 190 -2.56 -8.25 11.01
CA GLU A 190 -2.15 -9.48 10.36
C GLU A 190 -1.45 -9.17 9.02
N ILE A 191 -0.17 -9.53 8.94
CA ILE A 191 0.61 -9.37 7.71
C ILE A 191 0.18 -10.43 6.68
N PHE A 192 -0.34 -9.98 5.54
CA PHE A 192 -0.72 -10.86 4.43
C PHE A 192 0.52 -11.40 3.72
N ASP A 193 0.96 -12.59 4.12
CA ASP A 193 2.11 -13.30 3.55
C ASP A 193 1.75 -14.69 2.99
N HIS A 194 0.46 -14.99 2.93
CA HIS A 194 -0.12 -16.28 2.54
C HIS A 194 -0.90 -16.24 1.22
N LEU A 195 -0.92 -15.08 0.53
CA LEU A 195 -1.50 -14.96 -0.80
C LEU A 195 -0.68 -15.78 -1.82
N PRO A 196 -1.28 -16.24 -2.93
CA PRO A 196 -0.54 -17.00 -3.95
C PRO A 196 0.69 -16.28 -4.53
N CYS A 197 0.71 -14.95 -4.50
CA CYS A 197 1.87 -14.13 -4.92
C CYS A 197 2.90 -13.93 -3.82
N SER A 198 2.58 -14.26 -2.57
CA SER A 198 3.46 -14.02 -1.43
C SER A 198 4.56 -15.08 -1.35
N HIS A 199 5.71 -14.67 -0.80
CA HIS A 199 6.84 -15.57 -0.61
C HIS A 199 7.51 -15.32 0.75
N ILE A 200 7.13 -16.09 1.77
CA ILE A 200 7.57 -15.92 3.16
C ILE A 200 9.09 -15.82 3.31
N PRO A 201 9.93 -16.71 2.73
CA PRO A 201 11.37 -16.61 2.90
C PRO A 201 11.94 -15.27 2.40
N THR A 202 11.43 -14.75 1.29
CA THR A 202 11.84 -13.44 0.76
C THR A 202 11.33 -12.30 1.65
N TYR A 203 10.10 -12.43 2.15
CA TYR A 203 9.52 -11.43 3.04
C TYR A 203 10.31 -11.28 4.34
N VAL A 204 10.76 -12.40 4.93
CA VAL A 204 11.67 -12.41 6.09
C VAL A 204 12.96 -11.65 5.78
N GLN A 205 13.57 -11.83 4.60
CA GLN A 205 14.78 -11.06 4.23
C GLN A 205 14.48 -9.57 4.05
N THR A 206 13.33 -9.23 3.47
CA THR A 206 12.85 -7.86 3.34
C THR A 206 12.68 -7.22 4.73
N MET A 207 11.99 -7.87 5.65
CA MET A 207 11.79 -7.38 7.01
C MET A 207 13.13 -7.17 7.75
N LYS A 208 14.06 -8.13 7.67
CA LYS A 208 15.40 -8.01 8.24
C LYS A 208 16.19 -6.82 7.67
N ARG A 209 16.00 -6.50 6.40
CA ARG A 209 16.63 -5.35 5.76
C ARG A 209 16.01 -4.04 6.23
N LEU A 210 14.69 -3.94 6.24
CA LEU A 210 13.95 -2.75 6.67
C LEU A 210 14.20 -2.44 8.16
N ARG A 211 14.32 -3.47 9.02
CA ARG A 211 14.61 -3.32 10.46
C ARG A 211 15.90 -2.56 10.75
N LYS A 212 16.82 -2.48 9.79
CA LYS A 212 18.10 -1.77 9.93
C LYS A 212 18.04 -0.30 9.56
N LEU A 213 16.93 0.15 8.97
CA LEU A 213 16.75 1.54 8.58
C LEU A 213 16.41 2.41 9.80
N PRO A 214 16.95 3.62 9.89
CA PRO A 214 16.61 4.56 10.97
C PRO A 214 15.27 5.26 10.66
N VAL A 215 14.21 4.48 10.54
CA VAL A 215 12.86 4.98 10.26
C VAL A 215 12.36 5.76 11.46
N LYS A 216 11.83 6.96 11.22
CA LYS A 216 11.18 7.80 12.23
C LYS A 216 9.66 7.78 12.10
N LEU A 217 9.19 7.65 10.86
CA LEU A 217 7.77 7.59 10.50
C LEU A 217 7.61 6.65 9.31
N ALA A 218 6.83 5.60 9.49
CA ALA A 218 6.42 4.73 8.40
C ALA A 218 4.98 5.04 7.98
N LEU A 219 4.75 5.01 6.67
CA LEU A 219 3.49 5.27 6.01
C LEU A 219 2.99 3.98 5.35
N PRO A 220 2.18 3.16 6.06
CA PRO A 220 1.68 1.89 5.57
C PRO A 220 0.59 2.03 4.51
N GLY A 221 0.35 0.95 3.73
CA GLY A 221 -0.78 0.85 2.82
C GLY A 221 -2.13 0.71 3.53
N HIS A 222 -2.14 0.18 4.75
CA HIS A 222 -3.34 0.02 5.58
C HIS A 222 -3.11 0.46 7.01
N GLY A 223 -4.21 0.81 7.70
CA GLY A 223 -4.20 1.15 9.12
C GLY A 223 -3.50 2.46 9.48
N PRO A 224 -3.01 2.60 10.71
CA PRO A 224 -2.40 3.83 11.21
C PRO A 224 -0.97 4.01 10.71
N LEU A 225 -0.47 5.26 10.79
CA LEU A 225 0.95 5.56 10.64
C LEU A 225 1.72 4.93 11.81
N LEU A 226 2.96 4.53 11.56
CA LEU A 226 3.80 3.91 12.58
C LEU A 226 4.98 4.83 12.94
N ASP A 227 5.15 5.13 14.22
CA ASP A 227 6.40 5.69 14.69
C ASP A 227 7.53 4.65 14.65
N ASN A 228 8.74 5.04 15.03
CA ASN A 228 9.88 4.12 14.99
C ASN A 228 9.70 2.90 15.89
N VAL A 229 9.07 3.05 17.06
CA VAL A 229 8.87 1.96 18.02
C VAL A 229 7.83 0.97 17.50
N GLN A 230 6.72 1.49 16.97
CA GLN A 230 5.67 0.69 16.37
C GLN A 230 6.20 -0.05 15.12
N PHE A 231 6.92 0.66 14.23
CA PHE A 231 7.53 0.06 13.04
C PHE A 231 8.47 -1.10 13.39
N GLU A 232 9.36 -0.90 14.36
CA GLU A 232 10.26 -1.94 14.83
C GLU A 232 9.49 -3.11 15.47
N SER A 233 8.48 -2.82 16.28
CA SER A 233 7.64 -3.83 16.93
C SER A 233 6.89 -4.71 15.94
N VAL A 234 6.33 -4.14 14.88
CA VAL A 234 5.65 -4.91 13.81
C VAL A 234 6.63 -5.87 13.14
N ILE A 235 7.82 -5.38 12.77
CA ILE A 235 8.83 -6.21 12.11
C ILE A 235 9.33 -7.32 13.05
N ASP A 236 9.66 -6.97 14.31
CA ASP A 236 10.17 -7.91 15.29
C ASP A 236 9.12 -9.00 15.61
N GLY A 237 7.84 -8.60 15.73
CA GLY A 237 6.71 -9.53 15.88
C GLY A 237 6.59 -10.51 14.71
N TYR A 238 6.64 -10.00 13.47
CA TYR A 238 6.62 -10.84 12.27
C TYR A 238 7.79 -11.81 12.22
N LEU A 239 9.02 -11.34 12.47
CA LEU A 239 10.21 -12.19 12.47
C LEU A 239 10.11 -13.29 13.53
N ALA A 240 9.65 -12.96 14.75
CA ALA A 240 9.44 -13.92 15.82
C ALA A 240 8.42 -15.02 15.45
N LEU A 241 7.29 -14.64 14.81
CA LEU A 241 6.30 -15.60 14.30
C LEU A 241 6.86 -16.54 13.24
N LYS A 242 7.89 -16.11 12.49
CA LYS A 242 8.57 -16.95 11.49
C LYS A 242 9.78 -17.71 12.05
N GLY A 243 9.98 -17.69 13.38
CA GLY A 243 11.08 -18.40 14.06
C GLY A 243 12.45 -17.76 13.88
N GLU A 244 12.51 -16.48 13.52
CA GLU A 244 13.76 -15.75 13.28
C GLU A 244 14.24 -15.00 14.53
N PRO A 245 15.56 -14.87 14.75
CA PRO A 245 16.08 -14.10 15.86
C PRO A 245 15.75 -12.62 15.72
N VAL A 246 15.25 -12.03 16.81
CA VAL A 246 14.91 -10.60 16.90
C VAL A 246 16.09 -9.81 17.48
N PRO A 247 16.54 -8.71 16.86
CA PRO A 247 17.62 -7.88 17.39
C PRO A 247 17.26 -7.31 18.77
N GLY A 248 18.09 -7.58 19.79
CA GLY A 248 17.90 -7.08 21.16
C GLY A 248 16.97 -7.88 22.06
N GLY A 249 16.36 -8.94 21.55
CA GLY A 249 15.57 -9.88 22.35
C GLY A 249 16.46 -10.75 23.23
N THR A 250 16.45 -10.54 24.55
CA THR A 250 16.97 -11.54 25.51
C THR A 250 16.07 -12.75 25.40
N GLY A 251 16.55 -13.81 24.75
CA GLY A 251 15.81 -15.04 24.52
C GLY A 251 15.22 -15.64 25.79
N ARG A 252 13.97 -15.35 26.05
CA ARG A 252 13.06 -16.15 26.85
C ARG A 252 11.70 -16.09 26.15
N LEU A 253 11.41 -17.14 25.42
CA LEU A 253 10.02 -17.48 25.10
C LEU A 253 9.29 -17.60 26.45
N GLY A 254 8.43 -16.63 26.76
CA GLY A 254 7.50 -16.72 27.86
C GLY A 254 6.55 -17.88 27.59
N GLU A 255 6.52 -18.85 28.51
CA GLU A 255 5.55 -19.93 28.53
C GLU A 255 4.13 -19.34 28.47
N LEU A 256 3.38 -19.74 27.46
CA LEU A 256 1.94 -19.49 27.44
C LEU A 256 1.32 -20.11 28.70
N PRO A 257 0.44 -19.39 29.43
CA PRO A 257 -0.24 -19.99 30.57
C PRO A 257 -1.09 -21.17 30.09
N ALA A 258 -0.90 -22.32 30.75
CA ALA A 258 -1.67 -23.51 30.52
C ALA A 258 -3.17 -23.20 30.68
N SER A 259 -3.97 -23.64 29.70
CA SER A 259 -5.42 -23.65 29.79
C SER A 259 -5.87 -24.41 31.04
N THR A 260 -6.47 -23.73 32.00
CA THR A 260 -7.18 -24.37 33.10
C THR A 260 -8.51 -24.86 32.57
N ASP A 261 -8.58 -26.17 32.31
CA ASP A 261 -9.83 -26.89 32.23
C ASP A 261 -10.61 -26.69 33.55
N HIS A 262 -11.81 -26.16 33.42
CA HIS A 262 -12.82 -26.27 34.47
C HIS A 262 -13.90 -27.22 33.98
N SER A 263 -13.87 -28.38 34.60
CA SER A 263 -14.95 -29.40 34.70
C SER A 263 -16.27 -28.80 35.20
#